data_7b93657fb2ed374c9bf2e8f44b24c6ee
#
_entry.id   7b93657fb2ed374c9bf2e8f44b24c6ee
#
_cell.length_a   1.000
_cell.length_b   1.000
_cell.length_c   1.000
_cell.angle_alpha   90.00
_cell.angle_beta   90.00
_cell.angle_gamma   90.00
#
_symmetry.space_group_name_H-M   'P 1'
#
loop_
_entity.id
_entity.type
_entity.pdbx_description
1 polymer ?
#
loop_
_entity_poly.entity_id
_entity_poly.type
_entity_poly.pdbx_seq_one_letter_code
_entity_poly.pdbx_strand_id
1 'polypeptide(L)'
;MATMWGLAVRGICEYNGKYLLLKIRSKSAHDAGRWEIPGGKVKKCEYFDNALKREYLEETGLEVDVDSLLNVVRRDYTACKTNEEVKSIQLIMKVTCESDEVTISEEHEDYGWFSWDEVEDMASKGMLTPPAVEAFSLK
;
A
#
# COMPACT_ATOMS: atom_id res chain seq x y z
N MET A 1 -28.29 -4.22 -2.58
CA MET A 1 -27.08 -3.72 -1.94
C MET A 1 -26.38 -2.70 -2.84
N ALA A 2 -26.02 -1.56 -2.31
CA ALA A 2 -25.36 -0.53 -3.12
C ALA A 2 -23.90 -0.90 -3.38
N THR A 3 -23.42 -0.62 -4.59
CA THR A 3 -22.02 -0.80 -4.96
C THR A 3 -21.38 0.57 -5.03
N MET A 4 -20.25 0.71 -4.35
CA MET A 4 -19.47 1.95 -4.37
C MET A 4 -18.21 1.79 -5.20
N TRP A 5 -17.78 2.87 -5.81
CA TRP A 5 -16.47 2.94 -6.44
C TRP A 5 -15.47 3.58 -5.47
N GLY A 6 -14.29 3.02 -5.41
CA GLY A 6 -13.22 3.56 -4.57
C GLY A 6 -11.96 3.81 -5.39
N LEU A 7 -11.23 4.84 -5.02
CA LEU A 7 -9.93 5.13 -5.59
C LEU A 7 -8.89 5.14 -4.46
N ALA A 8 -7.84 4.37 -4.63
CA ALA A 8 -6.72 4.33 -3.71
C ALA A 8 -5.43 4.53 -4.49
N VAL A 9 -4.38 4.91 -3.78
CA VAL A 9 -3.06 5.11 -4.36
C VAL A 9 -2.03 4.51 -3.43
N ARG A 10 -1.07 3.78 -4.00
CA ARG A 10 0.02 3.18 -3.24
C ARG A 10 1.34 3.49 -3.90
N GLY A 11 2.41 3.53 -3.11
CA GLY A 11 3.72 3.87 -3.64
C GLY A 11 4.77 2.83 -3.34
N ILE A 12 5.42 2.34 -4.39
CA ILE A 12 6.59 1.48 -4.26
C ILE A 12 7.82 2.38 -4.11
N CYS A 13 8.46 2.30 -2.96
CA CYS A 13 9.65 3.06 -2.65
C CYS A 13 10.85 2.12 -2.56
N GLU A 14 11.84 2.36 -3.40
CA GLU A 14 13.12 1.67 -3.33
C GLU A 14 14.16 2.61 -2.74
N TYR A 15 14.88 2.12 -1.73
CA TYR A 15 15.96 2.87 -1.10
C TYR A 15 17.12 1.92 -0.84
N ASN A 16 18.30 2.23 -1.35
CA ASN A 16 19.48 1.37 -1.25
C ASN A 16 19.24 -0.07 -1.70
N GLY A 17 18.46 -0.24 -2.77
CA GLY A 17 18.17 -1.56 -3.34
C GLY A 17 17.12 -2.36 -2.59
N LYS A 18 16.43 -1.75 -1.63
CA LYS A 18 15.39 -2.42 -0.84
C LYS A 18 14.07 -1.68 -0.93
N TYR A 19 12.99 -2.42 -0.77
CA TYR A 19 11.62 -1.94 -0.91
C TYR A 19 10.92 -1.87 0.44
N LEU A 20 10.20 -0.78 0.67
CA LEU A 20 9.47 -0.58 1.92
C LEU A 20 8.13 -1.31 1.90
N LEU A 21 7.90 -2.13 2.92
CA LEU A 21 6.62 -2.76 3.16
C LEU A 21 6.20 -2.55 4.61
N LEU A 22 4.90 -2.48 4.82
CA LEU A 22 4.30 -2.32 6.15
C LEU A 22 3.47 -3.56 6.49
N LYS A 23 3.56 -4.01 7.72
CA LYS A 23 2.79 -5.16 8.18
C LYS A 23 1.46 -4.72 8.76
N ILE A 24 0.39 -5.27 8.20
CA ILE A 24 -0.96 -5.02 8.67
C ILE A 24 -1.14 -5.69 10.03
N ARG A 25 -1.81 -5.00 10.95
CA ARG A 25 -2.02 -5.52 12.30
C ARG A 25 -2.72 -6.87 12.26
N SER A 26 -2.31 -7.75 13.17
CA SER A 26 -2.86 -9.11 13.29
C SER A 26 -4.35 -9.12 13.66
N LYS A 27 -4.87 -7.99 14.17
CA LYS A 27 -6.28 -7.83 14.54
C LYS A 27 -7.11 -7.10 13.48
N SER A 28 -6.51 -6.83 12.30
CA SER A 28 -7.23 -6.16 11.23
C SER A 28 -8.36 -7.04 10.68
N ALA A 29 -9.43 -6.41 10.21
CA ALA A 29 -10.55 -7.10 9.57
C ALA A 29 -10.17 -7.64 8.18
N HIS A 30 -9.19 -7.01 7.51
CA HIS A 30 -8.74 -7.38 6.17
C HIS A 30 -7.24 -7.63 6.17
N ASP A 31 -6.82 -8.71 5.53
CA ASP A 31 -5.42 -9.04 5.28
C ASP A 31 -4.53 -9.06 6.54
N ALA A 32 -5.10 -9.44 7.68
CA ALA A 32 -4.40 -9.44 8.97
C ALA A 32 -3.04 -10.16 8.90
N GLY A 33 -2.00 -9.47 9.37
CA GLY A 33 -0.65 -10.02 9.45
C GLY A 33 0.10 -10.08 8.13
N ARG A 34 -0.52 -9.66 7.03
CA ARG A 34 0.15 -9.60 5.74
C ARG A 34 0.88 -8.27 5.57
N TRP A 35 1.80 -8.25 4.63
CA TRP A 35 2.59 -7.07 4.31
C TRP A 35 2.03 -6.38 3.08
N GLU A 36 2.03 -5.06 3.08
CA GLU A 36 1.47 -4.25 2.00
C GLU A 36 2.37 -3.09 1.64
N ILE A 37 2.14 -2.55 0.44
CA ILE A 37 2.77 -1.32 -0.02
C ILE A 37 2.06 -0.15 0.64
N PRO A 38 2.79 0.84 1.20
CA PRO A 38 2.16 2.01 1.82
C PRO A 38 1.26 2.77 0.86
N GLY A 39 0.18 3.30 1.38
CA GLY A 39 -0.79 4.08 0.62
C GLY A 39 -2.15 4.04 1.26
N GLY A 40 -3.15 4.51 0.55
CA GLY A 40 -4.51 4.51 1.06
C GLY A 40 -5.49 5.18 0.13
N LYS A 41 -6.67 5.48 0.65
CA LYS A 41 -7.76 6.05 -0.13
C LYS A 41 -7.48 7.50 -0.51
N VAL A 42 -7.82 7.83 -1.75
CA VAL A 42 -7.84 9.22 -2.21
C VAL A 42 -9.11 9.86 -1.68
N LYS A 43 -8.96 10.96 -0.96
CA LYS A 43 -10.10 11.69 -0.39
C LYS A 43 -10.77 12.53 -1.46
N LYS A 44 -12.03 12.88 -1.21
CA LYS A 44 -12.80 13.74 -2.10
C LYS A 44 -12.07 15.06 -2.32
N CYS A 45 -11.97 15.48 -3.58
CA CYS A 45 -11.31 16.74 -3.99
C CYS A 45 -9.79 16.74 -3.74
N GLU A 46 -9.18 15.56 -3.62
CA GLU A 46 -7.74 15.44 -3.46
C GLU A 46 -7.16 14.78 -4.71
N TYR A 47 -6.05 15.30 -5.21
CA TYR A 47 -5.35 14.64 -6.30
C TYR A 47 -4.60 13.41 -5.77
N PHE A 48 -4.46 12.39 -6.61
CA PHE A 48 -3.87 11.11 -6.21
C PHE A 48 -2.43 11.23 -5.71
N ASP A 49 -1.62 12.12 -6.29
CA ASP A 49 -0.24 12.32 -5.88
C ASP A 49 -0.15 13.00 -4.51
N ASN A 50 -1.03 13.97 -4.26
CA ASN A 50 -1.11 14.60 -2.94
C ASN A 50 -1.63 13.62 -1.89
N ALA A 51 -2.58 12.76 -2.27
CA ALA A 51 -3.08 11.71 -1.40
C ALA A 51 -1.95 10.75 -1.01
N LEU A 52 -1.12 10.35 -1.96
CA LEU A 52 -0.02 9.44 -1.71
C LEU A 52 1.01 10.06 -0.77
N LYS A 53 1.37 11.32 -0.98
CA LYS A 53 2.30 12.02 -0.09
C LYS A 53 1.75 12.09 1.33
N ARG A 54 0.45 12.39 1.47
CA ARG A 54 -0.23 12.44 2.77
C ARG A 54 -0.22 11.09 3.45
N GLU A 55 -0.61 10.03 2.72
CA GLU A 55 -0.65 8.67 3.27
C GLU A 55 0.75 8.19 3.69
N TYR A 56 1.78 8.46 2.87
CA TYR A 56 3.15 8.10 3.21
C TYR A 56 3.61 8.79 4.48
N LEU A 57 3.32 10.09 4.61
CA LEU A 57 3.69 10.83 5.81
C LEU A 57 2.96 10.28 7.04
N GLU A 58 1.66 10.02 6.93
CA GLU A 58 0.87 9.48 8.04
C GLU A 58 1.33 8.08 8.46
N GLU A 59 1.61 7.21 7.49
CA GLU A 59 1.92 5.80 7.76
C GLU A 59 3.39 5.53 8.05
N THR A 60 4.28 6.31 7.53
CA THR A 60 5.72 6.03 7.60
C THR A 60 6.57 7.17 8.14
N GLY A 61 6.02 8.36 8.22
CA GLY A 61 6.78 9.56 8.57
C GLY A 61 7.69 10.07 7.46
N LEU A 62 7.69 9.41 6.31
CA LEU A 62 8.55 9.81 5.18
C LEU A 62 7.86 10.84 4.29
N GLU A 63 8.63 11.86 3.92
CA GLU A 63 8.25 12.77 2.86
C GLU A 63 8.76 12.17 1.55
N VAL A 64 7.84 11.91 0.62
CA VAL A 64 8.19 11.26 -0.64
C VAL A 64 7.82 12.15 -1.82
N ASP A 65 8.52 11.92 -2.93
CA ASP A 65 8.15 12.48 -4.23
C ASP A 65 7.52 11.38 -5.06
N VAL A 66 6.47 11.73 -5.78
CA VAL A 66 5.75 10.80 -6.66
C VAL A 66 6.33 10.96 -8.07
N ASP A 67 6.90 9.87 -8.58
CA ASP A 67 7.64 9.92 -9.85
C ASP A 67 6.78 9.53 -11.05
N SER A 68 6.25 8.31 -11.06
CA SER A 68 5.55 7.79 -12.23
C SER A 68 4.55 6.71 -11.85
N LEU A 69 3.61 6.47 -12.77
CA LEU A 69 2.66 5.37 -12.63
C LEU A 69 3.32 4.07 -13.08
N LEU A 70 3.30 3.08 -12.21
CA LEU A 70 3.86 1.75 -12.53
C LEU A 70 2.79 0.77 -12.97
N ASN A 71 1.63 0.77 -12.30
CA ASN A 71 0.61 -0.23 -12.52
C ASN A 71 -0.75 0.26 -12.00
N VAL A 72 -1.80 -0.43 -12.41
CA VAL A 72 -3.15 -0.21 -11.89
C VAL A 72 -3.68 -1.57 -11.42
N VAL A 73 -4.16 -1.62 -10.19
CA VAL A 73 -4.63 -2.85 -9.57
C VAL A 73 -6.10 -2.68 -9.19
N ARG A 74 -6.89 -3.71 -9.39
CA ARG A 74 -8.28 -3.74 -8.93
C ARG A 74 -8.38 -4.53 -7.63
N ARG A 75 -9.22 -4.03 -6.73
CA ARG A 75 -9.49 -4.73 -5.48
C ARG A 75 -10.94 -4.53 -5.08
N ASP A 76 -11.72 -5.60 -5.10
CA ASP A 76 -13.09 -5.57 -4.60
C ASP A 76 -13.08 -6.00 -3.14
N TYR A 77 -13.83 -5.30 -2.31
CA TYR A 77 -13.94 -5.66 -0.90
C TYR A 77 -15.27 -5.20 -0.33
N THR A 78 -15.61 -5.72 0.84
CA THR A 78 -16.79 -5.31 1.57
C THR A 78 -16.38 -4.37 2.68
N ALA A 79 -16.98 -3.16 2.70
CA ALA A 79 -16.69 -2.16 3.73
C ALA A 79 -17.25 -2.62 5.08
N CYS A 80 -16.41 -2.62 6.11
CA CYS A 80 -16.77 -3.16 7.42
C CYS A 80 -17.91 -2.40 8.10
N LYS A 81 -17.91 -1.06 7.95
CA LYS A 81 -18.89 -0.21 8.65
C LYS A 81 -20.27 -0.20 8.00
N THR A 82 -20.33 -0.26 6.68
CA THR A 82 -21.58 -0.11 5.93
C THR A 82 -22.06 -1.39 5.29
N ASN A 83 -21.21 -2.42 5.29
CA ASN A 83 -21.46 -3.69 4.59
C ASN A 83 -21.72 -3.51 3.08
N GLU A 84 -21.24 -2.41 2.51
CA GLU A 84 -21.36 -2.13 1.09
C GLU A 84 -20.23 -2.81 0.31
N GLU A 85 -20.53 -3.22 -0.92
CA GLU A 85 -19.49 -3.70 -1.82
C GLU A 85 -18.76 -2.51 -2.42
N VAL A 86 -17.42 -2.55 -2.36
CA VAL A 86 -16.56 -1.51 -2.91
C VAL A 86 -15.76 -2.10 -4.06
N LYS A 87 -15.86 -1.46 -5.22
CA LYS A 87 -15.01 -1.73 -6.37
C LYS A 87 -13.88 -0.69 -6.34
N SER A 88 -12.69 -1.13 -5.96
CA SER A 88 -11.56 -0.23 -5.76
C SER A 88 -10.57 -0.34 -6.90
N ILE A 89 -10.14 0.81 -7.40
CA ILE A 89 -9.03 0.93 -8.33
C ILE A 89 -7.88 1.51 -7.54
N GLN A 90 -6.73 0.83 -7.58
CA GLN A 90 -5.53 1.28 -6.90
C GLN A 90 -4.46 1.66 -7.91
N LEU A 91 -4.03 2.90 -7.85
CA LEU A 91 -2.92 3.40 -8.66
C LEU A 91 -1.62 3.06 -7.93
N ILE A 92 -0.72 2.37 -8.60
CA ILE A 92 0.58 2.01 -8.03
C ILE A 92 1.62 2.92 -8.63
N MET A 93 2.19 3.76 -7.79
CA MET A 93 3.16 4.77 -8.21
C MET A 93 4.56 4.38 -7.77
N LYS A 94 5.54 4.82 -8.55
CA LYS A 94 6.92 4.83 -8.10
C LYS A 94 7.11 6.09 -7.27
N VAL A 95 7.63 5.94 -6.06
CA VAL A 95 7.96 7.07 -5.19
C VAL A 95 9.41 7.02 -4.80
N THR A 96 9.97 8.18 -4.46
CA THR A 96 11.34 8.31 -4.01
C THR A 96 11.38 8.97 -2.64
N CYS A 97 12.31 8.57 -1.82
CA CYS A 97 12.54 9.16 -0.51
C CYS A 97 14.03 9.38 -0.28
N GLU A 98 14.37 10.20 0.70
CA GLU A 98 15.77 10.53 1.01
C GLU A 98 16.27 9.87 2.30
N SER A 99 15.43 9.05 2.93
CA SER A 99 15.73 8.42 4.21
C SER A 99 15.02 7.08 4.31
N ASP A 100 15.60 6.17 5.07
CA ASP A 100 14.98 4.88 5.41
C ASP A 100 14.43 4.86 6.84
N GLU A 101 14.44 6.00 7.53
CA GLU A 101 13.93 6.10 8.89
C GLU A 101 12.40 6.18 8.90
N VAL A 102 11.77 5.06 9.25
CA VAL A 102 10.32 4.91 9.26
C VAL A 102 9.80 4.96 10.69
N THR A 103 8.73 5.73 10.90
CA THR A 103 7.96 5.72 12.13
C THR A 103 6.53 5.30 11.76
N ILE A 104 6.16 4.08 12.09
CA ILE A 104 4.85 3.55 11.72
C ILE A 104 3.74 4.16 12.59
N SER A 105 2.54 4.23 11.99
CA SER A 105 1.34 4.66 12.70
C SER A 105 0.68 3.48 13.40
N GLU A 106 -0.43 3.75 14.09
CA GLU A 106 -1.20 2.70 14.77
C GLU A 106 -1.88 1.71 13.83
N GLU A 107 -1.97 2.02 12.55
CA GLU A 107 -2.59 1.15 11.55
C GLU A 107 -1.75 -0.07 11.23
N HIS A 108 -0.46 -0.01 11.49
CA HIS A 108 0.48 -1.09 11.19
C HIS A 108 1.23 -1.51 12.43
N GLU A 109 1.67 -2.76 12.48
CA GLU A 109 2.40 -3.28 13.63
C GLU A 109 3.91 -3.42 13.39
N ASP A 110 4.36 -3.32 12.15
CA ASP A 110 5.77 -3.44 11.81
C ASP A 110 6.04 -2.83 10.43
N TYR A 111 7.32 -2.63 10.13
CA TYR A 111 7.77 -2.24 8.81
C TYR A 111 9.10 -2.93 8.50
N GLY A 112 9.46 -2.95 7.24
CA GLY A 112 10.77 -3.44 6.84
C GLY A 112 11.14 -2.98 5.45
N TRP A 113 12.45 -2.98 5.21
CA TRP A 113 13.03 -2.75 3.90
C TRP A 113 13.55 -4.09 3.39
N PHE A 114 12.99 -4.55 2.28
CA PHE A 114 13.23 -5.91 1.79
C PHE A 114 13.88 -5.85 0.41
N SER A 115 14.86 -6.74 0.19
CA SER A 115 15.45 -6.92 -1.13
C SER A 115 14.42 -7.55 -2.08
N TRP A 116 14.69 -7.49 -3.37
CA TRP A 116 13.81 -8.12 -4.35
C TRP A 116 13.63 -9.62 -4.09
N ASP A 117 14.72 -10.32 -3.77
CA ASP A 117 14.64 -11.75 -3.45
C ASP A 117 13.75 -12.01 -2.23
N GLU A 118 13.85 -11.16 -1.22
CA GLU A 118 12.99 -11.27 -0.05
C GLU A 118 11.52 -11.02 -0.38
N VAL A 119 11.24 -10.02 -1.23
CA VAL A 119 9.88 -9.73 -1.68
C VAL A 119 9.29 -10.92 -2.43
N GLU A 120 10.07 -11.52 -3.34
CA GLU A 120 9.63 -12.71 -4.07
C GLU A 120 9.36 -13.89 -3.13
N ASP A 121 10.22 -14.10 -2.15
CA ASP A 121 10.05 -15.16 -1.15
C ASP A 121 8.77 -14.92 -0.31
N MET A 122 8.55 -13.70 0.11
CA MET A 122 7.34 -13.33 0.86
C MET A 122 6.08 -13.58 0.03
N ALA A 123 6.12 -13.26 -1.26
CA ALA A 123 4.99 -13.52 -2.15
C ALA A 123 4.71 -15.01 -2.25
N SER A 124 5.76 -15.83 -2.41
CA SER A 124 5.61 -17.28 -2.52
C SER A 124 5.03 -17.93 -1.26
N LYS A 125 5.25 -17.31 -0.12
CA LYS A 125 4.74 -17.78 1.18
C LYS A 125 3.36 -17.20 1.54
N GLY A 126 2.76 -16.43 0.65
CA GLY A 126 1.47 -15.82 0.91
C GLY A 126 1.50 -14.70 1.95
N MET A 127 2.65 -14.08 2.17
CA MET A 127 2.83 -13.04 3.17
C MET A 127 2.48 -11.64 2.66
N LEU A 128 2.30 -11.46 1.36
CA LEU A 128 1.93 -10.18 0.78
C LEU A 128 0.43 -10.11 0.51
N THR A 129 -0.13 -8.91 0.57
CA THR A 129 -1.51 -8.70 0.15
C THR A 129 -1.64 -8.95 -1.35
N PRO A 130 -2.83 -9.35 -1.84
CA PRO A 130 -3.03 -9.52 -3.29
C PRO A 130 -2.68 -8.26 -4.09
N PRO A 131 -3.06 -7.04 -3.67
CA PRO A 131 -2.62 -5.83 -4.40
C PRO A 131 -1.10 -5.67 -4.47
N ALA A 132 -0.38 -6.05 -3.41
CA ALA A 132 1.08 -5.97 -3.41
C ALA A 132 1.68 -6.95 -4.42
N VAL A 133 1.18 -8.19 -4.47
CA VAL A 133 1.62 -9.20 -5.44
C VAL A 133 1.44 -8.66 -6.87
N GLU A 134 0.27 -8.12 -7.17
CA GLU A 134 -0.01 -7.57 -8.50
C GLU A 134 0.81 -6.32 -8.79
N ALA A 135 0.98 -5.45 -7.80
CA ALA A 135 1.74 -4.21 -7.94
C ALA A 135 3.20 -4.47 -8.32
N PHE A 136 3.81 -5.46 -7.70
CA PHE A 136 5.18 -5.87 -8.05
C PHE A 136 5.23 -6.78 -9.29
N SER A 137 4.08 -7.11 -9.87
CA SER A 137 3.95 -8.05 -11.00
C SER A 137 4.50 -9.44 -10.68
N LEU A 138 4.25 -9.89 -9.46
CA LEU A 138 4.64 -11.23 -9.01
C LEU A 138 3.51 -12.22 -9.30
N LYS A 139 3.89 -13.49 -9.44
CA LYS A 139 2.91 -14.56 -9.69
C LYS A 139 3.08 -15.71 -8.72
#